data_521da3cee8ee28b8ad5b9bb9e2698855
#
_entry.id   521da3cee8ee28b8ad5b9bb9e2698855
#
_cell.length_a   1.000
_cell.length_b   1.000
_cell.length_c   1.000
_cell.angle_alpha   90.00
_cell.angle_beta   90.00
_cell.angle_gamma   90.00
#
_symmetry.space_group_name_H-M   'P 1'
#
loop_
_entity.id
_entity.type
_entity.pdbx_description
1 polymer ?
#
loop_
_entity_poly.entity_id
_entity_poly.type
_entity_poly.pdbx_seq_one_letter_code
_entity_poly.pdbx_strand_id
1 'polypeptide(L)'
;MRYLKLPLHLCLFLAAVCGTQALAAPAQDVGPFASAIVFNAADRSFSQPLSVTVGELSMRVEFAEHQPCPSHGLLEWEEQATLSRSGGLCKVATLVASAPGHPDFRQVIAALGGGGKGTLSDLNLSFYYLEQGAVLPQVLLSGFTGGTHCCLVSAIVGAGDAGQWYAVQLPKQNGFGPPSVVDVAHDGGRQFIFPDKRFDAVFASYDFSVGPDVIYEYAQGKLNVITRQPRFRPYMELSVRVLPTEEDVPAPRSREVNGYLAGYVATSANAGQLQAGWHSMLARYNPQSPYLLKWCTLDKSAWGKGRTACPAPYVRTVPYPQQLALFLLQTGYITHAQCVALGYDPEKIQHEQDAIRAATTAHWHATHNG
;
A
#
# COMPACT_ATOMS: atom_id res chain seq x y z
N MET A 1 -8.05 83.92 -25.84
CA MET A 1 -7.24 82.87 -25.18
C MET A 1 -8.01 82.22 -24.02
N ARG A 2 -8.60 81.10 -24.22
CA ARG A 2 -9.36 80.34 -23.19
C ARG A 2 -8.61 79.06 -22.90
N TYR A 3 -8.13 78.89 -21.69
CA TYR A 3 -7.50 77.68 -21.19
C TYR A 3 -8.58 76.70 -20.75
N LEU A 4 -8.58 75.51 -21.40
CA LEU A 4 -9.43 74.38 -21.06
C LEU A 4 -8.71 73.55 -19.99
N LYS A 5 -9.32 73.37 -18.80
CA LYS A 5 -8.84 72.47 -17.75
C LYS A 5 -9.39 71.08 -18.04
N LEU A 6 -8.51 70.08 -18.25
CA LEU A 6 -8.85 68.65 -18.29
C LEU A 6 -8.89 68.12 -16.84
N PRO A 7 -9.84 67.27 -16.48
CA PRO A 7 -9.84 66.57 -15.21
C PRO A 7 -8.92 65.36 -15.22
N LEU A 8 -8.19 65.22 -14.13
CA LEU A 8 -7.29 64.11 -13.84
C LEU A 8 -8.13 62.82 -13.55
N HIS A 9 -8.13 61.85 -14.49
CA HIS A 9 -8.74 60.54 -14.28
C HIS A 9 -7.80 59.69 -13.44
N LEU A 10 -8.25 59.36 -12.24
CA LEU A 10 -7.63 58.39 -11.29
C LEU A 10 -7.76 56.98 -11.91
N CYS A 11 -6.71 56.46 -12.51
CA CYS A 11 -6.60 55.06 -12.89
C CYS A 11 -6.34 54.21 -11.64
N LEU A 12 -7.40 53.61 -11.10
CA LEU A 12 -7.28 52.51 -10.13
C LEU A 12 -6.70 51.29 -10.90
N PHE A 13 -5.40 50.98 -10.69
CA PHE A 13 -4.83 49.71 -11.03
C PHE A 13 -5.39 48.67 -10.05
N LEU A 14 -6.36 47.87 -10.52
CA LEU A 14 -6.64 46.56 -9.95
C LEU A 14 -5.43 45.66 -10.24
N ALA A 15 -4.54 45.50 -9.28
CA ALA A 15 -3.56 44.47 -9.28
C ALA A 15 -4.32 43.12 -9.14
N ALA A 16 -4.61 42.50 -10.27
CA ALA A 16 -5.01 41.08 -10.28
C ALA A 16 -3.82 40.29 -9.72
N VAL A 17 -3.93 39.89 -8.47
CA VAL A 17 -3.05 38.88 -7.88
C VAL A 17 -3.36 37.57 -8.60
N CYS A 18 -2.72 37.35 -9.75
CA CYS A 18 -2.56 36.01 -10.31
C CYS A 18 -1.67 35.22 -9.33
N GLY A 19 -2.31 34.58 -8.36
CA GLY A 19 -1.64 33.56 -7.58
C GLY A 19 -1.20 32.46 -8.54
N THR A 20 0.07 32.49 -8.93
CA THR A 20 0.71 31.32 -9.53
C THR A 20 0.63 30.21 -8.51
N GLN A 21 -0.37 29.31 -8.66
CA GLN A 21 -0.36 28.05 -7.96
C GLN A 21 0.93 27.36 -8.37
N ALA A 22 1.91 27.32 -7.48
CA ALA A 22 3.09 26.49 -7.69
C ALA A 22 2.60 25.08 -7.93
N LEU A 23 2.92 24.53 -9.11
CA LEU A 23 2.64 23.12 -9.39
C LEU A 23 3.38 22.30 -8.33
N ALA A 24 2.68 21.36 -7.70
CA ALA A 24 3.30 20.44 -6.77
C ALA A 24 4.45 19.71 -7.48
N ALA A 25 5.61 19.65 -6.84
CA ALA A 25 6.73 18.89 -7.34
C ALA A 25 6.53 17.39 -6.99
N PRO A 26 7.08 16.46 -7.80
CA PRO A 26 7.10 15.06 -7.45
C PRO A 26 7.91 14.84 -6.17
N ALA A 27 7.61 13.76 -5.43
CA ALA A 27 8.38 13.39 -4.23
C ALA A 27 9.86 13.24 -4.58
N GLN A 28 10.74 13.78 -3.71
CA GLN A 28 12.18 13.72 -3.91
C GLN A 28 12.76 12.47 -3.25
N ASP A 29 13.53 11.68 -3.99
CA ASP A 29 14.24 10.53 -3.45
C ASP A 29 15.35 10.99 -2.47
N VAL A 30 15.35 10.38 -1.27
CA VAL A 30 16.37 10.59 -0.24
C VAL A 30 17.21 9.34 -0.20
N GLY A 31 18.33 9.35 -0.90
CA GLY A 31 19.25 8.22 -0.93
C GLY A 31 19.79 7.85 0.46
N PRO A 32 20.20 6.59 0.68
CA PRO A 32 20.89 6.18 1.89
C PRO A 32 22.28 6.84 1.94
N PHE A 33 22.76 7.16 3.13
CA PHE A 33 24.15 7.63 3.25
C PHE A 33 25.18 6.48 3.22
N ALA A 34 24.73 5.22 3.42
CA ALA A 34 25.51 4.00 3.19
C ALA A 34 24.55 2.85 2.82
N SER A 35 24.99 1.99 1.91
CA SER A 35 24.26 0.78 1.53
C SER A 35 25.21 -0.35 1.17
N ALA A 36 24.75 -1.60 1.33
CA ALA A 36 25.50 -2.80 0.96
C ALA A 36 24.54 -3.92 0.54
N ILE A 37 24.92 -4.64 -0.53
CA ILE A 37 24.35 -5.96 -0.86
C ILE A 37 25.12 -6.98 -0.03
N VAL A 38 24.43 -7.70 0.84
CA VAL A 38 25.04 -8.63 1.80
C VAL A 38 24.98 -10.07 1.30
N PHE A 39 23.96 -10.37 0.54
CA PHE A 39 23.74 -11.68 -0.08
C PHE A 39 23.02 -11.53 -1.41
N ASN A 40 23.47 -12.32 -2.39
CA ASN A 40 22.79 -12.50 -3.67
C ASN A 40 22.96 -13.95 -4.12
N ALA A 41 21.86 -14.66 -4.32
CA ALA A 41 21.87 -16.09 -4.71
C ALA A 41 22.45 -16.32 -6.10
N ALA A 42 22.37 -15.35 -7.01
CA ALA A 42 22.94 -15.41 -8.35
C ALA A 42 24.46 -15.23 -8.35
N ASP A 43 24.99 -14.54 -7.33
CA ASP A 43 26.41 -14.29 -7.18
C ASP A 43 26.93 -14.81 -5.82
N ARG A 44 27.53 -16.00 -5.85
CA ARG A 44 28.04 -16.68 -4.66
C ARG A 44 29.15 -15.91 -3.90
N SER A 45 29.74 -14.88 -4.52
CA SER A 45 30.79 -14.06 -3.88
C SER A 45 30.26 -13.16 -2.75
N PHE A 46 28.96 -12.86 -2.74
CA PHE A 46 28.30 -12.00 -1.74
C PHE A 46 27.87 -12.72 -0.44
N SER A 47 28.50 -13.79 -0.04
CA SER A 47 28.17 -14.44 1.24
C SER A 47 29.22 -14.25 2.33
N GLN A 48 29.96 -13.14 2.29
CA GLN A 48 30.95 -12.79 3.29
C GLN A 48 30.28 -12.06 4.47
N PRO A 49 30.69 -12.31 5.71
CA PRO A 49 30.25 -11.50 6.85
C PRO A 49 30.50 -10.03 6.57
N LEU A 50 29.48 -9.21 6.72
CA LEU A 50 29.59 -7.77 6.55
C LEU A 50 29.63 -7.10 7.92
N SER A 51 30.63 -6.23 8.14
CA SER A 51 30.66 -5.34 9.29
C SER A 51 30.63 -3.90 8.78
N VAL A 52 29.73 -3.11 9.32
CA VAL A 52 29.58 -1.68 9.01
C VAL A 52 29.51 -0.91 10.31
N THR A 53 30.33 0.14 10.42
CA THR A 53 30.29 1.08 11.55
C THR A 53 29.91 2.46 11.00
N VAL A 54 28.88 3.07 11.58
CA VAL A 54 28.42 4.41 11.21
C VAL A 54 28.26 5.22 12.50
N GLY A 55 29.13 6.19 12.70
CA GLY A 55 29.21 6.89 13.96
C GLY A 55 29.52 5.89 15.10
N GLU A 56 28.65 5.88 16.09
CA GLU A 56 28.75 4.97 17.24
C GLU A 56 27.96 3.66 17.07
N LEU A 57 27.21 3.50 15.97
CA LEU A 57 26.50 2.28 15.64
C LEU A 57 27.43 1.30 14.91
N SER A 58 27.62 0.11 15.47
CA SER A 58 28.28 -1.00 14.79
C SER A 58 27.25 -2.09 14.46
N MET A 59 27.24 -2.54 13.21
CA MET A 59 26.38 -3.63 12.74
C MET A 59 27.19 -4.68 12.01
N ARG A 60 26.84 -5.96 12.23
CA ARG A 60 27.46 -7.10 11.58
C ARG A 60 26.36 -8.08 11.14
N VAL A 61 26.48 -8.58 9.92
CA VAL A 61 25.68 -9.71 9.45
C VAL A 61 26.54 -10.96 9.49
N GLU A 62 26.09 -11.96 10.21
CA GLU A 62 26.71 -13.27 10.33
C GLU A 62 25.90 -14.30 9.55
N PHE A 63 26.59 -15.28 8.97
CA PHE A 63 25.98 -16.40 8.26
C PHE A 63 26.30 -17.71 8.96
N ALA A 64 25.30 -18.57 9.09
CA ALA A 64 25.44 -19.93 9.58
C ALA A 64 24.79 -20.90 8.59
N GLU A 65 25.58 -21.87 8.14
CA GLU A 65 25.11 -22.94 7.23
C GLU A 65 24.45 -24.08 8.01
N HIS A 66 23.60 -24.84 7.35
CA HIS A 66 22.97 -26.07 7.87
C HIS A 66 22.27 -25.87 9.23
N GLN A 67 21.65 -24.69 9.42
CA GLN A 67 20.83 -24.42 10.58
C GLN A 67 19.38 -24.83 10.34
N PRO A 68 18.60 -25.19 11.39
CA PRO A 68 17.15 -25.31 11.25
C PRO A 68 16.59 -24.03 10.62
N CYS A 69 15.73 -24.18 9.61
CA CYS A 69 15.16 -23.02 8.95
C CYS A 69 14.27 -22.23 9.93
N PRO A 70 14.51 -20.91 10.10
CA PRO A 70 13.76 -20.11 11.05
C PRO A 70 12.30 -19.97 10.61
N SER A 71 11.37 -20.02 11.56
CA SER A 71 9.95 -19.73 11.32
C SER A 71 9.63 -18.23 11.31
N HIS A 72 10.48 -17.44 11.97
CA HIS A 72 10.37 -15.99 12.10
C HIS A 72 11.75 -15.35 12.01
N GLY A 73 11.78 -14.08 11.65
CA GLY A 73 13.00 -13.28 11.59
C GLY A 73 12.68 -11.80 11.54
N LEU A 74 13.71 -10.97 11.30
CA LEU A 74 13.54 -9.54 11.05
C LEU A 74 12.80 -9.26 9.73
N LEU A 75 12.91 -10.18 8.77
CA LEU A 75 12.13 -10.17 7.54
C LEU A 75 11.16 -11.35 7.57
N GLU A 76 9.86 -11.07 7.44
CA GLU A 76 8.82 -12.08 7.57
C GLU A 76 7.89 -12.15 6.35
N TRP A 77 7.57 -13.40 5.94
CA TRP A 77 6.57 -13.72 4.92
C TRP A 77 6.01 -15.13 5.13
N GLU A 78 4.90 -15.45 4.49
CA GLU A 78 4.07 -16.62 4.79
C GLU A 78 4.77 -17.98 4.55
N GLU A 79 5.56 -18.10 3.49
CA GLU A 79 6.24 -19.35 3.11
C GLU A 79 7.38 -19.72 4.06
N GLN A 80 7.94 -18.77 4.79
CA GLN A 80 9.01 -18.99 5.78
C GLN A 80 8.57 -19.97 6.88
N ALA A 81 7.37 -19.76 7.43
CA ALA A 81 6.82 -20.66 8.44
C ALA A 81 6.55 -22.08 7.90
N THR A 82 6.24 -22.20 6.61
CA THR A 82 6.04 -23.49 5.95
C THR A 82 7.36 -24.24 5.80
N LEU A 83 8.43 -23.55 5.39
CA LEU A 83 9.77 -24.12 5.29
C LEU A 83 10.27 -24.63 6.64
N SER A 84 10.11 -23.86 7.70
CA SER A 84 10.48 -24.25 9.06
C SER A 84 9.76 -25.53 9.50
N ARG A 85 8.45 -25.63 9.25
CA ARG A 85 7.66 -26.83 9.59
C ARG A 85 8.08 -28.09 8.84
N SER A 86 8.70 -27.96 7.67
CA SER A 86 9.22 -29.10 6.91
C SER A 86 10.48 -29.72 7.49
N GLY A 87 11.07 -29.12 8.55
CA GLY A 87 12.32 -29.59 9.16
C GLY A 87 13.57 -29.38 8.29
N GLY A 88 13.51 -28.45 7.33
CA GLY A 88 14.60 -28.13 6.42
C GLY A 88 15.81 -27.50 7.14
N LEU A 89 16.99 -27.67 6.55
CA LEU A 89 18.20 -26.95 6.94
C LEU A 89 18.48 -25.82 5.95
N CYS A 90 18.82 -24.64 6.48
CA CYS A 90 19.02 -23.42 5.73
C CYS A 90 20.40 -22.79 6.01
N LYS A 91 20.83 -21.94 5.09
CA LYS A 91 21.74 -20.85 5.40
C LYS A 91 20.95 -19.75 6.09
N VAL A 92 21.37 -19.32 7.26
CA VAL A 92 20.66 -18.33 8.07
C VAL A 92 21.51 -17.08 8.23
N ALA A 93 20.92 -15.92 7.96
CA ALA A 93 21.52 -14.62 8.24
C ALA A 93 21.07 -14.12 9.60
N THR A 94 21.99 -13.57 10.40
CA THR A 94 21.74 -12.98 11.71
C THR A 94 22.31 -11.57 11.74
N LEU A 95 21.52 -10.58 12.18
CA LEU A 95 21.97 -9.24 12.47
C LEU A 95 22.50 -9.18 13.91
N VAL A 96 23.71 -8.66 14.05
CA VAL A 96 24.30 -8.31 15.35
C VAL A 96 24.56 -6.81 15.32
N ALA A 97 24.06 -6.08 16.31
CA ALA A 97 24.27 -4.64 16.40
C ALA A 97 24.67 -4.23 17.82
N SER A 98 25.46 -3.19 17.92
CA SER A 98 25.86 -2.58 19.19
C SER A 98 25.89 -1.06 19.05
N ALA A 99 25.50 -0.37 20.12
CA ALA A 99 25.56 1.09 20.23
C ALA A 99 25.76 1.48 21.71
N PRO A 100 26.41 2.61 22.01
CA PRO A 100 26.54 3.09 23.38
C PRO A 100 25.20 3.22 24.09
N GLY A 101 25.14 2.75 25.34
CA GLY A 101 23.93 2.82 26.15
C GLY A 101 22.83 1.81 25.77
N HIS A 102 23.07 0.93 24.79
CA HIS A 102 22.15 -0.11 24.36
C HIS A 102 22.74 -1.49 24.65
N PRO A 103 21.93 -2.50 25.05
CA PRO A 103 22.38 -3.89 25.11
C PRO A 103 22.72 -4.38 23.70
N ASP A 104 23.60 -5.36 23.60
CA ASP A 104 23.90 -6.00 22.33
C ASP A 104 22.60 -6.59 21.72
N PHE A 105 22.39 -6.27 20.44
CA PHE A 105 21.26 -6.77 19.69
C PHE A 105 21.70 -7.96 18.81
N ARG A 106 20.96 -9.06 18.89
CA ARG A 106 21.21 -10.23 18.06
C ARG A 106 19.88 -10.85 17.66
N GLN A 107 19.56 -10.83 16.37
CA GLN A 107 18.32 -11.40 15.85
C GLN A 107 18.52 -12.00 14.45
N VAL A 108 17.89 -13.16 14.21
CA VAL A 108 17.81 -13.76 12.88
C VAL A 108 17.15 -12.79 11.92
N ILE A 109 17.77 -12.59 10.75
CA ILE A 109 17.17 -11.80 9.67
C ILE A 109 16.19 -12.69 8.89
N ALA A 110 16.71 -13.77 8.30
CA ALA A 110 15.93 -14.70 7.47
C ALA A 110 16.76 -15.93 7.09
N ALA A 111 16.08 -16.92 6.50
CA ALA A 111 16.72 -17.97 5.72
C ALA A 111 17.09 -17.45 4.32
N LEU A 112 18.28 -17.82 3.85
CA LEU A 112 18.83 -17.42 2.55
C LEU A 112 18.90 -18.60 1.60
N GLY A 113 18.66 -18.34 0.29
CA GLY A 113 18.73 -19.36 -0.75
C GLY A 113 18.42 -18.77 -2.13
N GLY A 114 17.93 -19.59 -3.05
CA GLY A 114 17.61 -19.17 -4.42
C GLY A 114 16.30 -18.40 -4.58
N GLY A 115 15.65 -18.03 -3.49
CA GLY A 115 14.29 -17.45 -3.50
C GLY A 115 13.21 -18.54 -3.64
N GLY A 116 11.99 -18.22 -3.25
CA GLY A 116 10.91 -19.17 -3.14
C GLY A 116 11.09 -20.17 -1.99
N LYS A 117 10.08 -20.99 -1.73
CA LYS A 117 10.10 -22.03 -0.68
C LYS A 117 10.54 -21.52 0.71
N GLY A 118 10.30 -20.24 1.01
CA GLY A 118 10.61 -19.66 2.32
C GLY A 118 12.06 -19.15 2.51
N THR A 119 12.83 -18.97 1.44
CA THR A 119 14.19 -18.37 1.46
C THR A 119 14.24 -17.06 0.67
N LEU A 120 15.14 -16.16 1.04
CA LEU A 120 15.43 -14.94 0.28
C LEU A 120 16.45 -15.21 -0.83
N SER A 121 16.27 -14.58 -1.99
CA SER A 121 17.25 -14.60 -3.08
C SER A 121 18.32 -13.51 -2.96
N ASP A 122 18.02 -12.46 -2.21
CA ASP A 122 18.98 -11.38 -1.90
C ASP A 122 18.74 -10.84 -0.50
N LEU A 123 19.73 -10.09 0.00
CA LEU A 123 19.64 -9.33 1.25
C LEU A 123 20.45 -8.04 1.11
N ASN A 124 19.77 -6.92 1.30
CA ASN A 124 20.33 -5.58 1.21
C ASN A 124 20.20 -4.86 2.56
N LEU A 125 21.20 -4.05 2.89
CA LEU A 125 21.19 -3.13 4.02
C LEU A 125 21.37 -1.71 3.49
N SER A 126 20.55 -0.79 3.98
CA SER A 126 20.65 0.64 3.70
C SER A 126 20.50 1.45 4.98
N PHE A 127 21.34 2.45 5.19
CA PHE A 127 21.39 3.24 6.41
C PHE A 127 20.81 4.62 6.17
N TYR A 128 19.89 5.02 7.03
CA TYR A 128 19.21 6.31 6.99
C TYR A 128 19.09 6.92 8.37
N TYR A 129 19.07 8.25 8.45
CA TYR A 129 18.51 8.96 9.59
C TYR A 129 17.02 9.20 9.31
N LEU A 130 16.16 8.19 9.57
CA LEU A 130 14.75 8.28 9.26
C LEU A 130 14.00 9.25 10.17
N GLU A 131 14.46 9.41 11.39
CA GLU A 131 13.89 10.36 12.36
C GLU A 131 14.70 11.64 12.37
N GLN A 132 14.03 12.77 12.37
CA GLN A 132 14.69 14.07 12.43
C GLN A 132 15.36 14.24 13.81
N GLY A 133 16.65 14.56 13.81
CA GLY A 133 17.44 14.72 15.04
C GLY A 133 17.91 13.40 15.68
N ALA A 134 17.68 12.25 15.04
CA ALA A 134 18.23 10.98 15.52
C ALA A 134 19.77 11.04 15.62
N VAL A 135 20.32 10.58 16.75
CA VAL A 135 21.77 10.48 16.97
C VAL A 135 22.32 9.26 16.24
N LEU A 136 21.60 8.16 16.27
CA LEU A 136 21.98 6.91 15.61
C LEU A 136 21.12 6.68 14.36
N PRO A 137 21.70 6.20 13.26
CA PRO A 137 20.96 5.87 12.08
C PRO A 137 20.10 4.61 12.30
N GLN A 138 19.06 4.49 11.50
CA GLN A 138 18.30 3.26 11.34
C GLN A 138 18.83 2.48 10.14
N VAL A 139 18.75 1.14 10.21
CA VAL A 139 19.04 0.27 9.08
C VAL A 139 17.74 -0.25 8.47
N LEU A 140 17.61 -0.07 7.17
CA LEU A 140 16.57 -0.67 6.34
C LEU A 140 17.12 -1.98 5.78
N LEU A 141 16.58 -3.10 6.23
CA LEU A 141 16.80 -4.42 5.68
C LEU A 141 15.80 -4.67 4.57
N SER A 142 16.22 -5.25 3.46
CA SER A 142 15.30 -5.68 2.40
C SER A 142 15.79 -6.94 1.72
N GLY A 143 14.86 -7.78 1.29
CA GLY A 143 15.15 -9.00 0.56
C GLY A 143 14.00 -9.47 -0.30
N PHE A 144 14.31 -10.10 -1.44
CA PHE A 144 13.32 -10.62 -2.37
C PHE A 144 13.06 -12.10 -2.13
N THR A 145 11.79 -12.48 -2.03
CA THR A 145 11.37 -13.87 -1.72
C THR A 145 11.32 -14.79 -2.94
N GLY A 146 11.57 -14.27 -4.16
CA GLY A 146 11.57 -15.07 -5.39
C GLY A 146 10.19 -15.35 -5.98
N GLY A 147 9.11 -14.72 -5.47
CA GLY A 147 7.77 -14.90 -6.03
C GLY A 147 7.56 -14.15 -7.34
N THR A 148 6.70 -14.67 -8.22
CA THR A 148 6.45 -14.05 -9.54
C THR A 148 5.75 -12.71 -9.44
N HIS A 149 4.84 -12.53 -8.46
CA HIS A 149 4.06 -11.31 -8.26
C HIS A 149 4.35 -10.62 -6.93
N CYS A 150 5.14 -11.22 -6.07
CA CYS A 150 5.44 -10.80 -4.71
C CYS A 150 6.66 -11.59 -4.24
N CYS A 151 7.46 -11.18 -3.36
CA CYS A 151 7.41 -9.99 -2.53
C CYS A 151 8.82 -9.50 -2.26
N LEU A 152 8.97 -8.21 -2.30
CA LEU A 152 10.03 -7.56 -1.57
C LEU A 152 9.55 -7.43 -0.12
N VAL A 153 10.30 -8.01 0.82
CA VAL A 153 10.07 -7.88 2.26
C VAL A 153 11.10 -6.96 2.86
N SER A 154 10.69 -6.10 3.77
CA SER A 154 11.60 -5.09 4.34
C SER A 154 11.27 -4.82 5.81
N ALA A 155 12.29 -4.47 6.58
CA ALA A 155 12.16 -4.08 7.98
C ALA A 155 13.14 -2.96 8.32
N ILE A 156 12.76 -2.09 9.24
CA ILE A 156 13.64 -1.08 9.84
C ILE A 156 14.08 -1.59 11.20
N VAL A 157 15.38 -1.53 11.45
CA VAL A 157 15.97 -1.77 12.78
C VAL A 157 16.63 -0.48 13.24
N GLY A 158 16.33 -0.06 14.46
CA GLY A 158 16.87 1.16 15.06
C GLY A 158 17.04 1.05 16.57
N ALA A 159 17.96 1.86 17.10
CA ALA A 159 18.17 2.03 18.53
C ALA A 159 17.32 3.20 19.02
N GLY A 160 16.57 3.02 20.08
CA GLY A 160 15.74 4.06 20.68
C GLY A 160 16.40 4.74 21.87
N ASP A 161 15.92 5.93 22.24
CA ASP A 161 16.50 6.79 23.26
C ASP A 161 16.58 6.17 24.66
N ALA A 162 15.70 5.22 24.97
CA ALA A 162 15.67 4.54 26.28
C ALA A 162 16.53 3.25 26.33
N GLY A 163 17.46 3.09 25.39
CA GLY A 163 18.38 1.94 25.35
C GLY A 163 17.78 0.65 24.80
N GLN A 164 16.58 0.71 24.18
CA GLN A 164 15.96 -0.45 23.54
C GLN A 164 16.23 -0.46 22.02
N TRP A 165 16.11 -1.65 21.42
CA TRP A 165 16.11 -1.82 19.98
C TRP A 165 14.68 -2.00 19.48
N TYR A 166 14.40 -1.45 18.31
CA TYR A 166 13.14 -1.61 17.58
C TYR A 166 13.38 -2.35 16.28
N ALA A 167 12.43 -3.21 15.93
CA ALA A 167 12.36 -3.82 14.62
C ALA A 167 10.92 -3.67 14.10
N VAL A 168 10.76 -3.05 12.92
CA VAL A 168 9.45 -2.71 12.36
C VAL A 168 9.37 -3.22 10.93
N GLN A 169 8.40 -4.09 10.65
CA GLN A 169 8.11 -4.57 9.30
C GLN A 169 7.50 -3.44 8.46
N LEU A 170 7.95 -3.33 7.21
CA LEU A 170 7.32 -2.48 6.21
C LEU A 170 6.26 -3.28 5.42
N PRO A 171 5.29 -2.61 4.79
CA PRO A 171 4.38 -3.26 3.86
C PRO A 171 5.14 -4.01 2.77
N LYS A 172 4.73 -5.25 2.51
CA LYS A 172 5.30 -6.06 1.41
C LYS A 172 5.04 -5.37 0.08
N GLN A 173 6.00 -5.44 -0.84
CA GLN A 173 5.93 -4.79 -2.15
C GLN A 173 6.09 -5.79 -3.29
N ASN A 174 5.64 -5.36 -4.46
CA ASN A 174 6.04 -5.96 -5.72
C ASN A 174 7.34 -5.30 -6.19
N GLY A 175 8.16 -6.03 -6.93
CA GLY A 175 9.39 -5.50 -7.50
C GLY A 175 10.66 -5.95 -6.79
N PHE A 176 11.74 -5.30 -7.17
CA PHE A 176 13.11 -5.63 -6.75
C PHE A 176 13.78 -4.39 -6.15
N GLY A 177 14.74 -4.62 -5.29
CA GLY A 177 15.52 -3.57 -4.63
C GLY A 177 14.87 -3.02 -3.36
N PRO A 178 15.63 -2.27 -2.54
CA PRO A 178 15.13 -1.71 -1.30
C PRO A 178 14.02 -0.67 -1.55
N PRO A 179 13.08 -0.51 -0.60
CA PRO A 179 12.10 0.58 -0.66
C PRO A 179 12.80 1.94 -0.71
N SER A 180 12.28 2.86 -1.53
CA SER A 180 12.76 4.24 -1.55
C SER A 180 12.28 5.02 -0.33
N VAL A 181 13.19 5.80 0.24
CA VAL A 181 12.87 6.84 1.22
C VAL A 181 12.74 8.16 0.46
N VAL A 182 11.65 8.87 0.66
CA VAL A 182 11.33 10.07 -0.12
C VAL A 182 10.96 11.24 0.79
N ASP A 183 11.27 12.45 0.35
CA ASP A 183 10.74 13.68 0.91
C ASP A 183 9.52 14.11 0.08
N VAL A 184 8.33 13.74 0.56
CA VAL A 184 7.07 13.93 -0.17
C VAL A 184 6.60 15.38 -0.16
N ALA A 185 6.86 16.08 0.94
CA ALA A 185 6.40 17.46 1.15
C ALA A 185 7.49 18.50 0.90
N HIS A 186 8.71 18.08 0.53
CA HIS A 186 9.89 18.95 0.37
C HIS A 186 10.21 19.78 1.63
N ASP A 187 9.97 19.18 2.79
CA ASP A 187 10.20 19.80 4.10
C ASP A 187 11.38 19.16 4.88
N GLY A 188 12.17 18.31 4.20
CA GLY A 188 13.26 17.53 4.78
C GLY A 188 12.81 16.24 5.46
N GLY A 189 11.54 15.89 5.30
CA GLY A 189 10.97 14.65 5.82
C GLY A 189 11.53 13.39 5.16
N ARG A 190 11.31 12.25 5.78
CA ARG A 190 11.71 10.94 5.27
C ARG A 190 10.57 9.97 5.39
N GLN A 191 9.87 9.78 4.29
CA GLN A 191 8.69 8.96 4.20
C GLN A 191 8.92 7.77 3.29
N PHE A 192 8.05 6.77 3.42
CA PHE A 192 7.89 5.68 2.46
C PHE A 192 6.54 5.83 1.77
N ILE A 193 6.48 5.50 0.49
CA ILE A 193 5.24 5.44 -0.27
C ILE A 193 5.05 4.01 -0.73
N PHE A 194 3.89 3.43 -0.39
CA PHE A 194 3.52 2.09 -0.83
C PHE A 194 2.10 2.09 -1.41
N PRO A 195 1.85 1.37 -2.50
CA PRO A 195 0.49 1.16 -2.98
C PRO A 195 -0.32 0.36 -1.95
N ASP A 196 -1.58 0.71 -1.78
CA ASP A 196 -2.49 -0.04 -0.89
C ASP A 196 -2.86 -1.39 -1.50
N LYS A 197 -2.26 -2.43 -0.99
CA LYS A 197 -2.48 -3.80 -1.47
C LYS A 197 -3.87 -4.38 -1.21
N ARG A 198 -4.71 -3.70 -0.43
CA ARG A 198 -6.11 -4.10 -0.27
C ARG A 198 -6.90 -4.01 -1.56
N PHE A 199 -6.38 -3.29 -2.58
CA PHE A 199 -6.97 -3.19 -3.91
C PHE A 199 -6.57 -4.35 -4.84
N ASP A 200 -5.53 -5.12 -4.51
CA ASP A 200 -5.01 -6.18 -5.36
C ASP A 200 -6.08 -7.25 -5.63
N ALA A 201 -6.31 -7.54 -6.90
CA ALA A 201 -7.25 -8.55 -7.42
C ALA A 201 -8.72 -8.41 -6.95
N VAL A 202 -9.14 -7.22 -6.51
CA VAL A 202 -10.52 -6.97 -6.06
C VAL A 202 -11.45 -6.62 -7.22
N PHE A 203 -11.03 -5.71 -8.11
CA PHE A 203 -11.86 -5.17 -9.19
C PHE A 203 -11.31 -5.46 -10.58
N ALA A 204 -10.13 -6.05 -10.65
CA ALA A 204 -9.43 -6.46 -11.87
C ALA A 204 -8.53 -7.66 -11.55
N SER A 205 -7.81 -8.19 -12.55
CA SER A 205 -6.70 -9.10 -12.29
C SER A 205 -5.58 -8.38 -11.52
N TYR A 206 -4.69 -9.15 -10.90
CA TYR A 206 -3.61 -8.62 -10.07
C TYR A 206 -2.78 -7.55 -10.80
N ASP A 207 -2.39 -7.81 -12.05
CA ASP A 207 -1.54 -6.94 -12.86
C ASP A 207 -2.21 -5.61 -13.26
N PHE A 208 -3.54 -5.55 -13.21
CA PHE A 208 -4.35 -4.36 -13.51
C PHE A 208 -5.01 -3.74 -12.28
N SER A 209 -4.66 -4.23 -11.12
CA SER A 209 -5.10 -3.64 -9.86
C SER A 209 -4.19 -2.46 -9.50
N VAL A 210 -4.78 -1.30 -9.27
CA VAL A 210 -4.07 -0.09 -8.87
C VAL A 210 -4.52 0.29 -7.47
N GLY A 211 -3.61 0.19 -6.50
CA GLY A 211 -3.83 0.73 -5.17
C GLY A 211 -3.41 2.20 -5.09
N PRO A 212 -4.13 3.04 -4.35
CA PRO A 212 -3.69 4.41 -4.10
C PRO A 212 -2.44 4.41 -3.24
N ASP A 213 -1.61 5.44 -3.38
CA ASP A 213 -0.43 5.64 -2.55
C ASP A 213 -0.80 5.86 -1.08
N VAL A 214 -0.12 5.15 -0.20
CA VAL A 214 -0.17 5.31 1.25
C VAL A 214 1.20 5.81 1.71
N ILE A 215 1.22 6.95 2.38
CA ILE A 215 2.44 7.57 2.90
C ILE A 215 2.63 7.13 4.35
N TYR A 216 3.84 6.63 4.63
CA TYR A 216 4.26 6.17 5.94
C TYR A 216 5.45 6.96 6.45
N GLU A 217 5.49 7.16 7.75
CA GLU A 217 6.61 7.74 8.47
C GLU A 217 7.04 6.80 9.59
N TYR A 218 8.34 6.55 9.68
CA TYR A 218 8.91 5.84 10.82
C TYR A 218 9.19 6.83 11.95
N ALA A 219 8.68 6.55 13.14
CA ALA A 219 8.95 7.33 14.33
C ALA A 219 8.85 6.46 15.58
N GLN A 220 9.86 6.53 16.44
CA GLN A 220 9.89 5.86 17.76
C GLN A 220 9.57 4.36 17.68
N GLY A 221 10.17 3.67 16.74
CA GLY A 221 9.98 2.23 16.55
C GLY A 221 8.60 1.84 16.00
N LYS A 222 7.88 2.76 15.35
CA LYS A 222 6.58 2.52 14.74
C LYS A 222 6.52 3.05 13.33
N LEU A 223 5.71 2.40 12.50
CA LEU A 223 5.38 2.87 11.17
C LEU A 223 3.97 3.47 11.19
N ASN A 224 3.88 4.77 10.99
CA ASN A 224 2.63 5.52 11.07
C ASN A 224 2.10 5.86 9.68
N VAL A 225 0.81 5.62 9.42
CA VAL A 225 0.14 6.10 8.21
C VAL A 225 -0.15 7.58 8.37
N ILE A 226 0.42 8.41 7.49
CA ILE A 226 0.32 9.87 7.55
C ILE A 226 -0.25 10.49 6.27
N THR A 227 -0.76 9.69 5.35
CA THR A 227 -1.27 10.08 4.03
C THR A 227 -2.19 11.29 4.04
N ARG A 228 -3.02 11.43 5.09
CA ARG A 228 -4.06 12.47 5.18
C ARG A 228 -3.59 13.77 5.85
N GLN A 229 -2.31 13.87 6.20
CA GLN A 229 -1.81 15.14 6.73
C GLN A 229 -1.87 16.22 5.63
N PRO A 230 -2.27 17.45 5.97
CA PRO A 230 -2.46 18.53 4.98
C PRO A 230 -1.22 18.80 4.11
N ARG A 231 -0.02 18.59 4.64
CA ARG A 231 1.24 18.80 3.93
C ARG A 231 1.42 17.89 2.70
N PHE A 232 0.73 16.74 2.64
CA PHE A 232 0.80 15.80 1.52
C PHE A 232 -0.30 15.98 0.48
N ARG A 233 -1.23 16.89 0.72
CA ARG A 233 -2.31 17.16 -0.23
C ARG A 233 -1.82 17.56 -1.62
N PRO A 234 -0.78 18.43 -1.77
CA PRO A 234 -0.23 18.76 -3.09
C PRO A 234 0.29 17.52 -3.84
N TYR A 235 0.95 16.60 -3.16
CA TYR A 235 1.38 15.32 -3.75
C TYR A 235 0.19 14.49 -4.23
N MET A 236 -0.86 14.33 -3.41
CA MET A 236 -2.05 13.59 -3.81
C MET A 236 -2.79 14.24 -4.97
N GLU A 237 -2.86 15.57 -5.04
CA GLU A 237 -3.43 16.31 -6.17
C GLU A 237 -2.61 16.10 -7.44
N LEU A 238 -1.29 16.04 -7.33
CA LEU A 238 -0.40 15.70 -8.45
C LEU A 238 -0.66 14.26 -8.91
N SER A 239 -0.71 13.30 -7.99
CA SER A 239 -0.98 11.89 -8.29
C SER A 239 -2.30 11.70 -9.04
N VAL A 240 -3.36 12.47 -8.70
CA VAL A 240 -4.63 12.44 -9.46
C VAL A 240 -4.46 12.93 -10.90
N ARG A 241 -3.59 13.94 -11.13
CA ARG A 241 -3.36 14.52 -12.46
C ARG A 241 -2.44 13.66 -13.34
N VAL A 242 -1.48 13.00 -12.71
CA VAL A 242 -0.46 12.18 -13.38
C VAL A 242 -0.89 10.72 -13.48
N LEU A 243 -1.93 10.32 -12.76
CA LEU A 243 -2.59 9.03 -12.98
C LEU A 243 -3.07 8.98 -14.44
N PRO A 244 -2.71 8.02 -15.14
CA PRO A 244 -1.98 7.94 -16.37
C PRO A 244 -2.57 8.73 -17.53
N THR A 245 -1.75 9.06 -18.48
CA THR A 245 -2.14 9.51 -19.83
C THR A 245 -3.18 8.55 -20.41
N GLU A 246 -3.99 8.97 -21.36
CA GLU A 246 -5.02 8.11 -21.98
C GLU A 246 -4.44 6.79 -22.52
N GLU A 247 -3.14 6.74 -22.82
CA GLU A 247 -2.44 5.55 -23.31
C GLU A 247 -2.22 4.47 -22.22
N ASP A 248 -2.06 4.87 -20.97
CA ASP A 248 -1.82 3.93 -19.85
C ASP A 248 -3.10 3.48 -19.15
N VAL A 249 -4.21 4.20 -19.36
CA VAL A 249 -5.52 3.84 -18.78
C VAL A 249 -6.16 2.74 -19.62
N PRO A 250 -6.57 1.62 -19.02
CA PRO A 250 -7.37 0.63 -19.74
C PRO A 250 -8.55 1.29 -20.44
N ALA A 251 -8.79 0.92 -21.71
CA ALA A 251 -9.86 1.50 -22.50
C ALA A 251 -11.18 1.52 -21.70
N PRO A 252 -12.03 2.56 -21.85
CA PRO A 252 -13.32 2.63 -21.19
C PRO A 252 -14.13 1.35 -21.43
N ARG A 253 -14.74 0.81 -20.37
CA ARG A 253 -15.48 -0.46 -20.40
C ARG A 253 -14.67 -1.70 -20.77
N SER A 254 -13.35 -1.62 -20.80
CA SER A 254 -12.51 -2.81 -20.93
C SER A 254 -12.70 -3.74 -19.73
N ARG A 255 -12.24 -4.99 -19.86
CA ARG A 255 -12.34 -6.01 -18.80
C ARG A 255 -11.71 -5.56 -17.49
N GLU A 256 -10.60 -4.85 -17.55
CA GLU A 256 -9.71 -4.54 -16.42
C GLU A 256 -9.87 -3.09 -15.90
N VAL A 257 -10.67 -2.26 -16.57
CA VAL A 257 -10.77 -0.81 -16.24
C VAL A 257 -11.24 -0.54 -14.81
N ASN A 258 -12.03 -1.43 -14.21
CA ASN A 258 -12.57 -1.24 -12.88
C ASN A 258 -11.50 -1.23 -11.79
N GLY A 259 -10.43 -2.03 -11.92
CA GLY A 259 -9.31 -2.03 -10.99
C GLY A 259 -8.57 -0.70 -10.97
N TYR A 260 -8.29 -0.17 -12.15
CA TYR A 260 -7.71 1.16 -12.30
C TYR A 260 -8.60 2.26 -11.70
N LEU A 261 -9.90 2.25 -12.03
CA LEU A 261 -10.85 3.26 -11.56
C LEU A 261 -11.03 3.22 -10.04
N ALA A 262 -10.90 2.06 -9.41
CA ALA A 262 -10.97 1.94 -7.96
C ALA A 262 -9.82 2.71 -7.28
N GLY A 263 -8.58 2.53 -7.73
CA GLY A 263 -7.42 3.27 -7.23
C GLY A 263 -7.53 4.78 -7.52
N TYR A 264 -7.98 5.14 -8.73
CA TYR A 264 -8.18 6.53 -9.11
C TYR A 264 -9.18 7.26 -8.18
N VAL A 265 -10.33 6.65 -7.88
CA VAL A 265 -11.32 7.25 -6.96
C VAL A 265 -10.77 7.35 -5.53
N ALA A 266 -10.04 6.34 -5.06
CA ALA A 266 -9.43 6.37 -3.73
C ALA A 266 -8.36 7.47 -3.61
N THR A 267 -7.48 7.63 -4.63
CA THR A 267 -6.50 8.73 -4.72
C THR A 267 -7.21 10.09 -4.75
N SER A 268 -8.28 10.21 -5.55
CA SER A 268 -9.10 11.42 -5.61
C SER A 268 -9.73 11.76 -4.26
N ALA A 269 -10.15 10.75 -3.48
CA ALA A 269 -10.65 10.95 -2.12
C ALA A 269 -9.57 11.50 -1.18
N ASN A 270 -8.34 10.96 -1.23
CA ASN A 270 -7.20 11.47 -0.47
C ASN A 270 -6.81 12.91 -0.87
N ALA A 271 -6.96 13.27 -2.15
CA ALA A 271 -6.75 14.61 -2.67
C ALA A 271 -7.90 15.60 -2.32
N GLY A 272 -8.99 15.13 -1.70
CA GLY A 272 -10.19 15.95 -1.44
C GLY A 272 -11.05 16.19 -2.69
N GLN A 273 -10.88 15.38 -3.75
CA GLN A 273 -11.54 15.48 -5.05
C GLN A 273 -12.49 14.32 -5.32
N LEU A 274 -13.05 13.69 -4.26
CA LEU A 274 -13.89 12.49 -4.35
C LEU A 274 -14.99 12.60 -5.42
N GLN A 275 -15.72 13.70 -5.45
CA GLN A 275 -16.87 13.86 -6.38
C GLN A 275 -16.42 13.87 -7.85
N ALA A 276 -15.32 14.54 -8.15
CA ALA A 276 -14.75 14.57 -9.50
C ALA A 276 -14.25 13.18 -9.93
N GLY A 277 -13.52 12.48 -9.05
CA GLY A 277 -13.07 11.10 -9.28
C GLY A 277 -14.23 10.13 -9.48
N TRP A 278 -15.27 10.25 -8.66
CA TRP A 278 -16.48 9.44 -8.78
C TRP A 278 -17.22 9.66 -10.10
N HIS A 279 -17.39 10.90 -10.54
CA HIS A 279 -18.01 11.24 -11.83
C HIS A 279 -17.22 10.64 -12.99
N SER A 280 -15.89 10.76 -12.98
CA SER A 280 -15.01 10.18 -14.00
C SER A 280 -15.14 8.66 -14.06
N MET A 281 -15.22 8.01 -12.90
CA MET A 281 -15.45 6.56 -12.79
C MET A 281 -16.78 6.14 -13.41
N LEU A 282 -17.88 6.84 -13.07
CA LEU A 282 -19.22 6.51 -13.59
C LEU A 282 -19.30 6.57 -15.12
N ALA A 283 -18.52 7.44 -15.76
CA ALA A 283 -18.49 7.56 -17.22
C ALA A 283 -17.76 6.39 -17.92
N ARG A 284 -16.89 5.66 -17.20
CA ARG A 284 -15.87 4.76 -17.82
C ARG A 284 -15.96 3.31 -17.38
N TYR A 285 -16.55 2.98 -16.22
CA TYR A 285 -16.52 1.64 -15.65
C TYR A 285 -17.19 0.59 -16.55
N ASN A 286 -16.77 -0.66 -16.39
CA ASN A 286 -17.37 -1.81 -17.04
C ASN A 286 -18.45 -2.43 -16.13
N PRO A 287 -19.75 -2.31 -16.49
CA PRO A 287 -20.84 -2.91 -15.71
C PRO A 287 -20.93 -4.44 -15.86
N GLN A 288 -20.15 -5.04 -16.76
CA GLN A 288 -20.13 -6.49 -17.03
C GLN A 288 -18.78 -7.12 -16.69
N SER A 289 -17.93 -6.44 -15.89
CA SER A 289 -16.65 -6.99 -15.49
C SER A 289 -16.81 -8.35 -14.80
N PRO A 290 -15.95 -9.34 -15.11
CA PRO A 290 -15.99 -10.65 -14.45
C PRO A 290 -15.60 -10.62 -12.97
N TYR A 291 -15.00 -9.52 -12.52
CA TYR A 291 -14.56 -9.30 -11.13
C TYR A 291 -15.65 -8.72 -10.22
N LEU A 292 -16.87 -8.51 -10.76
CA LEU A 292 -17.97 -8.02 -9.95
C LEU A 292 -18.40 -9.04 -8.90
N LEU A 293 -18.61 -8.58 -7.67
CA LEU A 293 -19.10 -9.40 -6.57
C LEU A 293 -20.47 -9.97 -6.90
N LYS A 294 -20.67 -11.19 -6.48
CA LYS A 294 -21.95 -11.90 -6.59
C LYS A 294 -22.46 -12.21 -5.19
N TRP A 295 -23.74 -12.02 -5.00
CA TRP A 295 -24.41 -12.40 -3.76
C TRP A 295 -25.58 -13.33 -4.03
N CYS A 296 -25.92 -14.15 -3.05
CA CYS A 296 -27.03 -15.10 -3.15
C CYS A 296 -28.30 -14.51 -2.56
N THR A 297 -29.37 -14.50 -3.34
CA THR A 297 -30.70 -14.08 -2.86
C THR A 297 -31.43 -15.18 -2.11
N LEU A 298 -30.90 -16.40 -2.11
CA LEU A 298 -31.46 -17.54 -1.39
C LEU A 298 -30.64 -17.79 -0.12
N ASP A 299 -31.28 -18.03 1.02
CA ASP A 299 -30.59 -18.41 2.24
C ASP A 299 -29.83 -19.72 2.07
N LYS A 300 -28.68 -19.83 2.72
CA LYS A 300 -27.83 -21.02 2.62
C LYS A 300 -28.52 -22.30 3.07
N SER A 301 -29.43 -22.22 4.04
CA SER A 301 -30.23 -23.35 4.53
C SER A 301 -31.10 -23.99 3.44
N ALA A 302 -31.47 -23.23 2.42
CA ALA A 302 -32.29 -23.69 1.30
C ALA A 302 -31.50 -24.22 0.09
N TRP A 303 -30.14 -24.24 0.13
CA TRP A 303 -29.34 -24.65 -1.05
C TRP A 303 -29.39 -26.17 -1.33
N GLY A 304 -29.92 -26.97 -0.44
CA GLY A 304 -29.89 -28.44 -0.51
C GLY A 304 -28.60 -29.06 0.03
N LYS A 305 -28.67 -30.32 0.43
CA LYS A 305 -27.54 -31.03 1.03
C LYS A 305 -26.36 -31.13 0.08
N GLY A 306 -25.16 -30.80 0.56
CA GLY A 306 -23.89 -30.92 -0.17
C GLY A 306 -23.58 -29.81 -1.17
N ARG A 307 -24.41 -28.79 -1.34
CA ARG A 307 -24.11 -27.64 -2.19
C ARG A 307 -23.19 -26.64 -1.44
N THR A 308 -22.11 -26.24 -2.11
CA THR A 308 -21.15 -25.28 -1.60
C THR A 308 -21.29 -23.90 -2.26
N ALA A 309 -22.09 -23.79 -3.34
CA ALA A 309 -22.30 -22.55 -4.10
C ALA A 309 -23.79 -22.23 -4.25
N CYS A 310 -24.10 -20.93 -4.33
CA CYS A 310 -25.45 -20.43 -4.60
C CYS A 310 -25.99 -20.99 -5.92
N PRO A 311 -27.25 -21.51 -5.95
CA PRO A 311 -27.87 -21.96 -7.19
C PRO A 311 -27.98 -20.80 -8.21
N ALA A 312 -27.64 -21.07 -9.47
CA ALA A 312 -27.50 -20.05 -10.51
C ALA A 312 -28.70 -19.06 -10.64
N PRO A 313 -29.99 -19.49 -10.55
CA PRO A 313 -31.11 -18.56 -10.65
C PRO A 313 -31.18 -17.50 -9.55
N TYR A 314 -30.50 -17.77 -8.41
CA TYR A 314 -30.53 -16.92 -7.23
C TYR A 314 -29.26 -16.07 -7.06
N VAL A 315 -28.32 -16.16 -8.00
CA VAL A 315 -27.12 -15.32 -8.03
C VAL A 315 -27.45 -13.95 -8.61
N ARG A 316 -27.09 -12.90 -7.90
CA ARG A 316 -27.18 -11.52 -8.38
C ARG A 316 -25.80 -10.89 -8.37
N THR A 317 -25.52 -10.08 -9.37
CA THR A 317 -24.30 -9.27 -9.44
C THR A 317 -24.54 -7.95 -8.72
N VAL A 318 -23.62 -7.57 -7.84
CA VAL A 318 -23.62 -6.24 -7.21
C VAL A 318 -23.10 -5.23 -8.24
N PRO A 319 -23.76 -4.10 -8.49
CA PRO A 319 -23.25 -3.08 -9.40
C PRO A 319 -21.89 -2.54 -8.95
N TYR A 320 -20.97 -2.32 -9.89
CA TYR A 320 -19.60 -1.85 -9.58
C TYR A 320 -19.58 -0.58 -8.72
N PRO A 321 -20.38 0.49 -8.99
CA PRO A 321 -20.36 1.68 -8.15
C PRO A 321 -20.76 1.39 -6.68
N GLN A 322 -21.71 0.49 -6.47
CA GLN A 322 -22.10 0.07 -5.11
C GLN A 322 -20.96 -0.69 -4.41
N GLN A 323 -20.32 -1.63 -5.12
CA GLN A 323 -19.18 -2.37 -4.56
C GLN A 323 -18.05 -1.41 -4.17
N LEU A 324 -17.70 -0.50 -5.08
CA LEU A 324 -16.63 0.46 -4.86
C LEU A 324 -16.94 1.38 -3.69
N ALA A 325 -18.15 1.94 -3.58
CA ALA A 325 -18.52 2.80 -2.46
C ALA A 325 -18.37 2.09 -1.11
N LEU A 326 -18.90 0.86 -1.01
CA LEU A 326 -18.80 0.06 0.22
C LEU A 326 -17.35 -0.34 0.53
N PHE A 327 -16.55 -0.69 -0.48
CA PHE A 327 -15.14 -1.01 -0.33
C PHE A 327 -14.34 0.20 0.16
N LEU A 328 -14.55 1.38 -0.43
CA LEU A 328 -13.88 2.61 -0.01
C LEU A 328 -14.26 3.03 1.42
N LEU A 329 -15.50 2.79 1.83
CA LEU A 329 -15.95 2.98 3.21
C LEU A 329 -15.23 1.99 4.15
N GLN A 330 -15.25 0.71 3.82
CA GLN A 330 -14.62 -0.36 4.63
C GLN A 330 -13.11 -0.15 4.78
N THR A 331 -12.46 0.30 3.71
CA THR A 331 -11.01 0.57 3.70
C THR A 331 -10.65 1.95 4.24
N GLY A 332 -11.65 2.77 4.58
CA GLY A 332 -11.48 4.06 5.23
C GLY A 332 -11.11 5.21 4.28
N TYR A 333 -11.22 5.05 2.96
CA TYR A 333 -10.99 6.14 2.00
C TYR A 333 -12.09 7.19 2.02
N ILE A 334 -13.31 6.78 2.32
CA ILE A 334 -14.45 7.68 2.49
C ILE A 334 -15.11 7.46 3.85
N THR A 335 -15.80 8.47 4.34
CA THR A 335 -16.63 8.40 5.54
C THR A 335 -18.02 7.83 5.22
N HIS A 336 -18.76 7.42 6.25
CA HIS A 336 -20.16 7.00 6.10
C HIS A 336 -21.01 8.09 5.43
N ALA A 337 -20.88 9.35 5.86
CA ALA A 337 -21.61 10.48 5.27
C ALA A 337 -21.28 10.67 3.77
N GLN A 338 -20.00 10.48 3.38
CA GLN A 338 -19.61 10.52 1.97
C GLN A 338 -20.19 9.34 1.18
N CYS A 339 -20.21 8.13 1.73
CA CYS A 339 -20.84 6.97 1.10
C CYS A 339 -22.32 7.20 0.83
N VAL A 340 -23.06 7.72 1.81
CA VAL A 340 -24.47 8.11 1.67
C VAL A 340 -24.67 9.20 0.63
N ALA A 341 -23.78 10.21 0.61
CA ALA A 341 -23.82 11.30 -0.37
C ALA A 341 -23.56 10.83 -1.82
N LEU A 342 -22.83 9.71 -2.00
CA LEU A 342 -22.69 9.04 -3.29
C LEU A 342 -23.92 8.19 -3.69
N GLY A 343 -24.93 8.09 -2.82
CA GLY A 343 -26.15 7.31 -3.04
C GLY A 343 -26.12 5.88 -2.51
N TYR A 344 -25.11 5.52 -1.70
CA TYR A 344 -24.91 4.15 -1.19
C TYR A 344 -24.92 4.15 0.35
N ASP A 345 -26.12 4.04 0.92
CA ASP A 345 -26.29 3.88 2.36
C ASP A 345 -26.10 2.39 2.73
N PRO A 346 -25.05 2.02 3.49
CA PRO A 346 -24.75 0.63 3.82
C PRO A 346 -25.88 -0.08 4.57
N GLU A 347 -26.52 0.62 5.51
CA GLU A 347 -27.60 0.04 6.34
C GLU A 347 -28.85 -0.23 5.49
N LYS A 348 -29.20 0.70 4.61
CA LYS A 348 -30.31 0.54 3.68
C LYS A 348 -30.04 -0.60 2.69
N ILE A 349 -28.82 -0.68 2.14
CA ILE A 349 -28.43 -1.76 1.22
C ILE A 349 -28.52 -3.12 1.93
N GLN A 350 -28.00 -3.24 3.14
CA GLN A 350 -28.07 -4.47 3.91
C GLN A 350 -29.52 -4.89 4.19
N HIS A 351 -30.35 -3.95 4.64
CA HIS A 351 -31.77 -4.20 4.89
C HIS A 351 -32.54 -4.65 3.63
N GLU A 352 -32.27 -4.02 2.49
CA GLU A 352 -32.87 -4.42 1.20
C GLU A 352 -32.41 -5.83 0.79
N GLN A 353 -31.13 -6.15 0.95
CA GLN A 353 -30.60 -7.48 0.64
C GLN A 353 -31.23 -8.57 1.54
N ASP A 354 -31.39 -8.29 2.83
CA ASP A 354 -31.98 -9.23 3.77
C ASP A 354 -33.48 -9.45 3.50
N ALA A 355 -34.21 -8.39 3.14
CA ALA A 355 -35.61 -8.48 2.73
C ALA A 355 -35.79 -9.33 1.46
N ILE A 356 -34.93 -9.10 0.44
CA ILE A 356 -34.93 -9.90 -0.79
C ILE A 356 -34.62 -11.37 -0.48
N ARG A 357 -33.62 -11.62 0.37
CA ARG A 357 -33.25 -13.00 0.74
C ARG A 357 -34.37 -13.71 1.48
N ALA A 358 -35.01 -13.04 2.43
CA ALA A 358 -36.14 -13.60 3.16
C ALA A 358 -37.30 -13.96 2.25
N ALA A 359 -37.71 -13.02 1.38
CA ALA A 359 -38.82 -13.24 0.41
C ALA A 359 -38.49 -14.37 -0.58
N THR A 360 -37.28 -14.40 -1.12
CA THR A 360 -36.84 -15.44 -2.07
C THR A 360 -36.81 -16.82 -1.41
N THR A 361 -36.35 -16.91 -0.18
CA THR A 361 -36.28 -18.17 0.59
C THR A 361 -37.68 -18.68 0.93
N ALA A 362 -38.58 -17.79 1.34
CA ALA A 362 -39.99 -18.16 1.61
C ALA A 362 -40.67 -18.70 0.35
N HIS A 363 -40.48 -18.04 -0.78
CA HIS A 363 -41.02 -18.51 -2.07
C HIS A 363 -40.45 -19.87 -2.47
N TRP A 364 -39.12 -20.07 -2.28
CA TRP A 364 -38.45 -21.34 -2.58
C TRP A 364 -39.05 -22.49 -1.75
N HIS A 365 -39.25 -22.29 -0.44
CA HIS A 365 -39.87 -23.30 0.43
C HIS A 365 -41.32 -23.63 0.02
N ALA A 366 -42.09 -22.62 -0.36
CA ALA A 366 -43.48 -22.82 -0.81
C ALA A 366 -43.56 -23.66 -2.09
N THR A 367 -42.53 -23.62 -2.96
CA THR A 367 -42.52 -24.33 -4.27
C THR A 367 -41.81 -25.68 -4.26
N HIS A 368 -41.00 -26.00 -3.21
CA HIS A 368 -40.16 -27.20 -3.16
C HIS A 368 -40.47 -28.12 -1.97
N ASN A 369 -41.36 -27.70 -1.05
CA ASN A 369 -41.82 -28.50 0.08
C ASN A 369 -43.27 -28.97 -0.05
N GLY A 370 -43.87 -28.86 -1.29
CA GLY A 370 -45.20 -29.33 -1.62
C GLY A 370 -45.22 -30.73 -2.22
#